data_72791080f6f988ae1695229b3ba0ded4
#
_entry.id   72791080f6f988ae1695229b3ba0ded4
#
_cell.length_a   1.000
_cell.length_b   1.000
_cell.length_c   1.000
_cell.angle_alpha   90.00
_cell.angle_beta   90.00
_cell.angle_gamma   90.00
#
_symmetry.space_group_name_H-M   'P 1'
#
loop_
_entity.id
_entity.type
_entity.pdbx_description
1 polymer ?
#
loop_
_entity_poly.entity_id
_entity_poly.type
_entity_poly.pdbx_seq_one_letter_code
_entity_poly.pdbx_strand_id
1 'polypeptide(L)'
;MAEREAKPPWSAVPRAVKAEVARILGSPVASAERMYGGYAPSATFRLVLRNGRRAFLKSTYPLPKGSAVVWGVADEERAYRALGARIRPWAPALFGSFDVDGWHGLVLEDLGPADVPPWTARLVRRAAHDYAAFHRANLGMRPTAVATATLWRLFTDRWPKADLSRVARLARGRDDEALEWLDVAYPQLREAGPRLVRARTRRTLLHLDTRSDNLRVRRGLRLFDWNFACVGPRELDVAAFAQSITAEGGPAPERFVEAYRERLDLDDRLLRLAISAIAGLFAQRAPEPPIPGLPRLRSIQRRQLRSSLAWAARLNDLPEPRWLAAVPD
;
A
#
# COMPACT_ATOMS: atom_id res chain seq x y z
N MET A 1 11.17 -23.49 -5.38
CA MET A 1 11.35 -22.04 -5.09
C MET A 1 10.05 -21.33 -5.38
N ALA A 2 9.57 -20.47 -4.49
CA ALA A 2 8.39 -19.66 -4.79
C ALA A 2 8.65 -18.79 -6.02
N GLU A 3 7.67 -18.72 -6.91
CA GLU A 3 7.73 -17.89 -8.12
C GLU A 3 7.90 -16.42 -7.73
N ARG A 4 8.84 -15.72 -8.39
CA ARG A 4 9.16 -14.31 -8.12
C ARG A 4 8.68 -13.42 -9.25
N GLU A 5 8.50 -12.14 -8.97
CA GLU A 5 8.13 -11.13 -9.96
C GLU A 5 9.20 -11.07 -11.08
N ALA A 6 8.72 -10.93 -12.32
CA ALA A 6 9.60 -10.76 -13.47
C ALA A 6 10.24 -9.36 -13.43
N LYS A 7 11.51 -9.29 -13.04
CA LYS A 7 12.30 -8.05 -12.99
C LYS A 7 13.63 -8.26 -13.71
N PRO A 8 14.14 -7.26 -14.48
CA PRO A 8 15.40 -7.39 -15.17
C PRO A 8 16.58 -7.49 -14.19
N PRO A 9 17.65 -8.24 -14.51
CA PRO A 9 18.89 -8.22 -13.75
C PRO A 9 19.66 -6.91 -14.02
N TRP A 10 20.59 -6.55 -13.12
CA TRP A 10 21.43 -5.35 -13.31
C TRP A 10 22.26 -5.39 -14.60
N SER A 11 22.67 -6.58 -15.04
CA SER A 11 23.38 -6.75 -16.33
C SER A 11 22.56 -6.24 -17.53
N ALA A 12 21.23 -6.39 -17.48
CA ALA A 12 20.33 -5.95 -18.54
C ALA A 12 20.01 -4.44 -18.51
N VAL A 13 20.40 -3.71 -17.44
CA VAL A 13 20.21 -2.24 -17.39
C VAL A 13 21.16 -1.57 -18.40
N PRO A 14 20.66 -0.66 -19.26
CA PRO A 14 21.48 0.03 -20.28
C PRO A 14 22.67 0.78 -19.67
N ARG A 15 23.75 0.89 -20.44
CA ARG A 15 24.94 1.64 -20.00
C ARG A 15 24.64 3.12 -19.73
N ALA A 16 23.79 3.74 -20.55
CA ALA A 16 23.37 5.13 -20.39
C ALA A 16 22.63 5.33 -19.05
N VAL A 17 21.71 4.42 -18.68
CA VAL A 17 21.03 4.44 -17.37
C VAL A 17 22.01 4.29 -16.21
N LYS A 18 22.97 3.35 -16.32
CA LYS A 18 24.02 3.18 -15.29
C LYS A 18 24.89 4.42 -15.12
N ALA A 19 25.24 5.09 -16.24
CA ALA A 19 26.01 6.34 -16.23
C ALA A 19 25.23 7.47 -15.55
N GLU A 20 23.93 7.59 -15.84
CA GLU A 20 23.07 8.61 -15.24
C GLU A 20 22.89 8.40 -13.73
N VAL A 21 22.68 7.15 -13.30
CA VAL A 21 22.63 6.79 -11.86
C VAL A 21 23.96 7.16 -11.18
N ALA A 22 25.11 6.86 -11.81
CA ALA A 22 26.42 7.22 -11.27
C ALA A 22 26.62 8.76 -11.20
N ARG A 23 26.15 9.50 -12.19
CA ARG A 23 26.16 10.97 -12.21
C ARG A 23 25.35 11.55 -11.05
N ILE A 24 24.11 11.08 -10.86
CA ILE A 24 23.23 11.53 -9.75
C ILE A 24 23.90 11.27 -8.40
N LEU A 25 24.53 10.11 -8.24
CA LEU A 25 25.13 9.69 -6.96
C LEU A 25 26.57 10.19 -6.75
N GLY A 26 27.18 10.78 -7.78
CA GLY A 26 28.58 11.26 -7.74
C GLY A 26 29.61 10.14 -7.61
N SER A 27 29.27 8.88 -7.88
CA SER A 27 30.16 7.72 -7.80
C SER A 27 29.61 6.54 -8.59
N PRO A 28 30.47 5.75 -9.26
CA PRO A 28 30.05 4.53 -9.95
C PRO A 28 29.45 3.51 -9.00
N VAL A 29 28.51 2.69 -9.51
CA VAL A 29 27.98 1.54 -8.81
C VAL A 29 29.02 0.41 -8.80
N ALA A 30 29.38 -0.08 -7.61
CA ALA A 30 30.28 -1.23 -7.43
C ALA A 30 29.51 -2.56 -7.48
N SER A 31 28.32 -2.61 -6.83
CA SER A 31 27.45 -3.77 -6.90
C SER A 31 25.97 -3.36 -6.83
N ALA A 32 25.10 -4.20 -7.38
CA ALA A 32 23.66 -4.00 -7.37
C ALA A 32 22.95 -5.32 -7.05
N GLU A 33 22.16 -5.30 -5.99
CA GLU A 33 21.29 -6.40 -5.58
C GLU A 33 19.89 -6.15 -6.15
N ARG A 34 19.37 -7.12 -6.94
CA ARG A 34 18.01 -7.05 -7.45
C ARG A 34 16.99 -7.31 -6.35
N MET A 35 16.11 -6.36 -6.13
CA MET A 35 15.06 -6.46 -5.12
C MET A 35 13.76 -7.00 -5.71
N TYR A 36 13.13 -7.91 -4.98
CA TYR A 36 11.82 -8.46 -5.31
C TYR A 36 10.77 -7.89 -4.34
N GLY A 37 9.53 -7.92 -4.74
CA GLY A 37 8.42 -7.27 -4.05
C GLY A 37 7.84 -6.11 -4.87
N GLY A 38 6.72 -5.56 -4.39
CA GLY A 38 5.90 -4.63 -5.15
C GLY A 38 5.04 -5.34 -6.20
N TYR A 39 4.00 -4.65 -6.68
CA TYR A 39 2.97 -5.22 -7.57
C TYR A 39 2.83 -4.39 -8.85
N ALA A 40 3.88 -3.66 -9.19
CA ALA A 40 4.03 -3.02 -10.49
C ALA A 40 5.27 -3.58 -11.19
N PRO A 41 5.26 -3.68 -12.52
CA PRO A 41 6.44 -4.05 -13.28
C PRO A 41 7.48 -2.92 -13.20
N SER A 42 8.39 -3.05 -12.23
CA SER A 42 9.46 -2.09 -11.98
C SER A 42 10.79 -2.81 -11.76
N ALA A 43 11.87 -2.23 -12.26
CA ALA A 43 13.22 -2.64 -11.93
C ALA A 43 13.65 -1.98 -10.61
N THR A 44 13.93 -2.78 -9.59
CA THR A 44 14.31 -2.28 -8.27
C THR A 44 15.64 -2.88 -7.83
N PHE A 45 16.57 -2.01 -7.41
CA PHE A 45 17.91 -2.42 -7.01
C PHE A 45 18.35 -1.68 -5.74
N ARG A 46 18.98 -2.42 -4.84
CA ARG A 46 19.82 -1.86 -3.80
C ARG A 46 21.24 -1.73 -4.34
N LEU A 47 21.81 -0.53 -4.31
CA LEU A 47 23.07 -0.19 -4.89
C LEU A 47 24.13 0.02 -3.79
N VAL A 48 25.34 -0.49 -4.03
CA VAL A 48 26.55 -0.13 -3.28
C VAL A 48 27.49 0.60 -4.25
N LEU A 49 27.91 1.78 -3.88
CA LEU A 49 28.80 2.63 -4.69
C LEU A 49 30.26 2.33 -4.39
N ARG A 50 31.17 2.69 -5.30
CA ARG A 50 32.63 2.51 -5.08
C ARG A 50 33.16 3.28 -3.87
N ASN A 51 32.52 4.40 -3.50
CA ASN A 51 32.84 5.16 -2.29
C ASN A 51 32.20 4.62 -1.00
N GLY A 52 31.59 3.43 -1.02
CA GLY A 52 30.95 2.77 0.11
C GLY A 52 29.53 3.24 0.43
N ARG A 53 29.07 4.33 -0.17
CA ARG A 53 27.67 4.80 0.05
C ARG A 53 26.67 3.82 -0.55
N ARG A 54 25.45 3.84 -0.05
CA ARG A 54 24.32 3.01 -0.52
C ARG A 54 23.21 3.88 -1.07
N ALA A 55 22.48 3.34 -2.05
CA ALA A 55 21.30 3.95 -2.62
C ALA A 55 20.28 2.89 -3.05
N PHE A 56 19.06 3.32 -3.31
CA PHE A 56 18.00 2.48 -3.86
C PHE A 56 17.57 3.05 -5.21
N LEU A 57 17.53 2.19 -6.23
CA LEU A 57 17.00 2.54 -7.54
C LEU A 57 15.65 1.87 -7.74
N LYS A 58 14.63 2.67 -8.10
CA LYS A 58 13.34 2.20 -8.59
C LYS A 58 13.11 2.80 -9.98
N SER A 59 12.88 1.96 -10.98
CA SER A 59 12.72 2.42 -12.35
C SER A 59 11.65 1.61 -13.09
N THR A 60 10.91 2.26 -13.97
CA THR A 60 10.25 1.57 -15.08
C THR A 60 11.30 1.12 -16.09
N TYR A 61 10.92 0.23 -16.99
CA TYR A 61 11.73 -0.23 -18.11
C TYR A 61 10.78 -0.55 -19.28
N PRO A 62 11.29 -0.58 -20.53
CA PRO A 62 10.47 -0.93 -21.68
C PRO A 62 9.79 -2.30 -21.49
N LEU A 63 8.47 -2.31 -21.48
CA LEU A 63 7.66 -3.52 -21.34
C LEU A 63 7.15 -3.97 -22.71
N PRO A 64 6.85 -5.27 -22.89
CA PRO A 64 6.16 -5.75 -24.09
C PRO A 64 4.86 -4.97 -24.36
N LYS A 65 4.53 -4.79 -25.63
CA LYS A 65 3.25 -4.15 -26.02
C LYS A 65 2.07 -4.91 -25.39
N GLY A 66 1.11 -4.15 -24.82
CA GLY A 66 -0.07 -4.70 -24.16
C GLY A 66 0.09 -4.98 -22.66
N SER A 67 1.28 -4.74 -22.08
CA SER A 67 1.44 -4.79 -20.63
C SER A 67 0.61 -3.71 -19.95
N ALA A 68 -0.26 -4.10 -18.99
CA ALA A 68 -1.05 -3.15 -18.22
C ALA A 68 -0.17 -2.49 -17.14
N VAL A 69 0.10 -1.20 -17.28
CA VAL A 69 0.72 -0.37 -16.25
C VAL A 69 -0.29 0.69 -15.84
N VAL A 70 -0.79 0.62 -14.61
CA VAL A 70 -1.79 1.57 -14.10
C VAL A 70 -1.13 2.73 -13.35
N TRP A 71 -0.03 2.47 -12.64
CA TRP A 71 0.71 3.43 -11.84
C TRP A 71 2.22 3.24 -12.04
N GLY A 72 2.95 4.33 -12.22
CA GLY A 72 4.36 4.28 -12.59
C GLY A 72 5.26 5.09 -11.65
N VAL A 73 6.55 4.92 -11.83
CA VAL A 73 7.60 5.66 -11.11
C VAL A 73 7.45 7.18 -11.28
N ALA A 74 6.90 7.65 -12.43
CA ALA A 74 6.62 9.05 -12.68
C ALA A 74 5.56 9.65 -11.73
N ASP A 75 4.56 8.84 -11.28
CA ASP A 75 3.58 9.29 -10.30
C ASP A 75 4.24 9.51 -8.94
N GLU A 76 5.10 8.60 -8.54
CA GLU A 76 5.88 8.69 -7.32
C GLU A 76 6.85 9.89 -7.36
N GLU A 77 7.53 10.13 -8.49
CA GLU A 77 8.37 11.31 -8.67
C GLU A 77 7.59 12.60 -8.44
N ARG A 78 6.41 12.72 -9.07
CA ARG A 78 5.55 13.89 -8.87
C ARG A 78 5.20 14.10 -7.41
N ALA A 79 4.91 13.02 -6.66
CA ALA A 79 4.66 13.10 -5.24
C ALA A 79 5.88 13.60 -4.45
N TYR A 80 7.06 13.04 -4.71
CA TYR A 80 8.31 13.51 -4.06
C TYR A 80 8.59 14.99 -4.33
N ARG A 81 8.44 15.44 -5.58
CA ARG A 81 8.70 16.84 -5.96
C ARG A 81 7.68 17.81 -5.35
N ALA A 82 6.39 17.47 -5.44
CA ALA A 82 5.31 18.35 -4.99
C ALA A 82 5.13 18.37 -3.47
N LEU A 83 5.40 17.25 -2.79
CA LEU A 83 5.15 17.08 -1.36
C LEU A 83 6.44 17.05 -0.52
N GLY A 84 7.62 17.24 -1.13
CA GLY A 84 8.93 16.99 -0.55
C GLY A 84 9.10 17.48 0.89
N ALA A 85 8.79 18.74 1.19
CA ALA A 85 8.90 19.28 2.56
C ALA A 85 7.94 18.59 3.56
N ARG A 86 6.77 18.15 3.09
CA ARG A 86 5.71 17.54 3.93
C ARG A 86 5.97 16.07 4.23
N ILE A 87 6.60 15.34 3.29
CA ILE A 87 6.85 13.91 3.43
C ILE A 87 8.28 13.60 3.87
N ARG A 88 9.22 14.54 3.75
CA ARG A 88 10.65 14.34 4.07
C ARG A 88 10.93 13.63 5.40
N PRO A 89 10.24 13.91 6.50
CA PRO A 89 10.49 13.21 7.77
C PRO A 89 10.11 11.72 7.71
N TRP A 90 9.19 11.35 6.81
CA TRP A 90 8.62 10.00 6.69
C TRP A 90 8.93 9.29 5.38
N ALA A 91 9.70 9.89 4.47
CA ALA A 91 10.06 9.31 3.19
C ALA A 91 11.59 9.17 3.06
N PRO A 92 12.11 8.21 2.28
CA PRO A 92 13.52 8.22 1.89
C PRO A 92 13.85 9.52 1.13
N ALA A 93 15.09 9.98 1.28
CA ALA A 93 15.56 11.13 0.50
C ALA A 93 15.56 10.79 -1.00
N LEU A 94 15.02 11.68 -1.82
CA LEU A 94 15.17 11.63 -3.27
C LEU A 94 16.52 12.28 -3.65
N PHE A 95 17.47 11.50 -4.18
CA PHE A 95 18.75 12.02 -4.66
C PHE A 95 18.65 12.58 -6.07
N GLY A 96 17.74 12.06 -6.89
CA GLY A 96 17.45 12.51 -8.23
C GLY A 96 16.56 11.56 -9.00
N SER A 97 16.21 11.96 -10.21
CA SER A 97 15.44 11.14 -11.16
C SER A 97 16.04 11.27 -12.56
N PHE A 98 15.69 10.35 -13.42
CA PHE A 98 16.14 10.35 -14.83
C PHE A 98 15.08 9.77 -15.75
N ASP A 99 15.20 10.14 -17.03
CA ASP A 99 14.45 9.54 -18.13
C ASP A 99 15.42 9.31 -19.27
N VAL A 100 15.83 8.06 -19.50
CA VAL A 100 16.89 7.66 -20.43
C VAL A 100 16.54 6.31 -21.06
N ASP A 101 16.58 6.22 -22.38
CA ASP A 101 16.37 5.00 -23.17
C ASP A 101 15.05 4.26 -22.82
N GLY A 102 13.99 5.00 -22.52
CA GLY A 102 12.71 4.46 -22.10
C GLY A 102 12.69 3.93 -20.65
N TRP A 103 13.74 4.19 -19.87
CA TRP A 103 13.80 3.96 -18.43
C TRP A 103 13.55 5.27 -17.68
N HIS A 104 12.47 5.31 -16.92
CA HIS A 104 12.19 6.40 -16.00
C HIS A 104 12.49 5.95 -14.59
N GLY A 105 13.40 6.60 -13.87
CA GLY A 105 13.88 6.12 -12.60
C GLY A 105 14.04 7.16 -11.50
N LEU A 106 13.86 6.70 -10.26
CA LEU A 106 14.13 7.42 -9.01
C LEU A 106 15.35 6.81 -8.32
N VAL A 107 16.27 7.66 -7.92
CA VAL A 107 17.42 7.31 -7.08
C VAL A 107 17.13 7.82 -5.67
N LEU A 108 16.95 6.89 -4.75
CA LEU A 108 16.47 7.14 -3.39
C LEU A 108 17.52 6.71 -2.35
N GLU A 109 17.34 7.20 -1.12
CA GLU A 109 18.04 6.68 0.05
C GLU A 109 17.72 5.18 0.25
N ASP A 110 18.77 4.35 0.48
CA ASP A 110 18.58 2.95 0.90
C ASP A 110 18.23 2.88 2.38
N LEU A 111 17.01 2.56 2.71
CA LEU A 111 16.52 2.36 4.08
C LEU A 111 16.91 0.99 4.67
N GLY A 112 17.68 0.19 3.96
CA GLY A 112 18.07 -1.15 4.40
C GLY A 112 16.99 -2.22 4.16
N PRO A 113 17.21 -3.44 4.68
CA PRO A 113 16.29 -4.56 4.52
C PRO A 113 14.95 -4.31 5.19
N ALA A 114 13.92 -5.07 4.79
CA ALA A 114 12.63 -5.07 5.46
C ALA A 114 12.81 -5.42 6.96
N ASP A 115 12.10 -4.70 7.81
CA ASP A 115 12.16 -4.91 9.26
C ASP A 115 10.83 -5.38 9.86
N VAL A 116 9.81 -5.50 9.02
CA VAL A 116 8.53 -6.14 9.25
C VAL A 116 8.10 -6.91 7.99
N PRO A 117 7.31 -8.00 8.07
CA PRO A 117 7.03 -8.76 9.28
C PRO A 117 8.29 -9.45 9.86
N PRO A 118 8.28 -9.99 11.10
CA PRO A 118 7.12 -10.11 11.97
C PRO A 118 6.74 -8.81 12.68
N TRP A 119 5.43 -8.57 12.80
CA TRP A 119 4.86 -7.47 13.55
C TRP A 119 4.78 -7.78 15.05
N THR A 120 5.62 -7.17 15.86
CA THR A 120 5.52 -7.24 17.31
C THR A 120 4.65 -6.10 17.86
N ALA A 121 4.06 -6.26 19.05
CA ALA A 121 3.29 -5.20 19.71
C ALA A 121 4.07 -3.88 19.80
N ARG A 122 5.37 -3.93 20.08
CA ARG A 122 6.27 -2.77 20.13
C ARG A 122 6.38 -2.06 18.78
N LEU A 123 6.52 -2.82 17.67
CA LEU A 123 6.63 -2.25 16.33
C LEU A 123 5.28 -1.68 15.86
N VAL A 124 4.18 -2.35 16.19
CA VAL A 124 2.82 -1.84 15.92
C VAL A 124 2.59 -0.51 16.62
N ARG A 125 2.89 -0.42 17.92
CA ARG A 125 2.75 0.83 18.69
C ARG A 125 3.62 1.95 18.12
N ARG A 126 4.88 1.66 17.77
CA ARG A 126 5.77 2.64 17.12
C ARG A 126 5.18 3.12 15.80
N ALA A 127 4.79 2.20 14.92
CA ALA A 127 4.20 2.54 13.63
C ALA A 127 2.95 3.42 13.79
N ALA A 128 2.08 3.08 14.75
CA ALA A 128 0.87 3.84 15.04
C ALA A 128 1.17 5.26 15.54
N HIS A 129 2.13 5.43 16.46
CA HIS A 129 2.53 6.73 16.97
C HIS A 129 3.15 7.62 15.89
N ASP A 130 4.07 7.06 15.10
CA ASP A 130 4.74 7.79 14.02
C ASP A 130 3.74 8.17 12.91
N TYR A 131 2.76 7.27 12.63
CA TYR A 131 1.71 7.55 11.65
C TYR A 131 0.73 8.62 12.13
N ALA A 132 0.41 8.64 13.41
CA ALA A 132 -0.36 9.72 14.02
C ALA A 132 0.40 11.07 13.93
N ALA A 133 1.71 11.05 14.12
CA ALA A 133 2.56 12.24 13.95
C ALA A 133 2.56 12.73 12.49
N PHE A 134 2.65 11.82 11.52
CA PHE A 134 2.52 12.13 10.09
C PHE A 134 1.18 12.79 9.75
N HIS A 135 0.08 12.21 10.19
CA HIS A 135 -1.26 12.78 9.96
C HIS A 135 -1.43 14.13 10.66
N ARG A 136 -0.94 14.27 11.90
CA ARG A 136 -1.01 15.52 12.65
C ARG A 136 -0.25 16.65 11.95
N ALA A 137 0.94 16.38 11.46
CA ALA A 137 1.76 17.36 10.73
C ALA A 137 1.12 17.85 9.43
N ASN A 138 0.24 17.04 8.83
CA ASN A 138 -0.45 17.35 7.59
C ASN A 138 -1.94 17.66 7.77
N LEU A 139 -2.42 17.78 9.02
CA LEU A 139 -3.84 17.98 9.31
C LEU A 139 -4.33 19.35 8.81
N GLY A 140 -5.42 19.32 8.04
CA GLY A 140 -5.98 20.51 7.39
C GLY A 140 -5.30 20.86 6.06
N MET A 141 -4.46 19.97 5.54
CA MET A 141 -3.86 20.14 4.22
C MET A 141 -4.95 20.35 3.15
N ARG A 142 -4.76 21.37 2.33
CA ARG A 142 -5.60 21.58 1.12
C ARG A 142 -5.14 20.65 0.00
N PRO A 143 -6.08 20.14 -0.81
CA PRO A 143 -5.73 19.36 -1.99
C PRO A 143 -4.81 20.15 -2.93
N THR A 144 -3.95 19.42 -3.63
CA THR A 144 -3.06 19.95 -4.68
C THR A 144 -3.31 19.19 -5.98
N ALA A 145 -2.67 19.61 -7.07
CA ALA A 145 -2.73 18.89 -8.34
C ALA A 145 -2.20 17.45 -8.24
N VAL A 146 -1.27 17.20 -7.33
CA VAL A 146 -0.68 15.87 -7.11
C VAL A 146 -1.43 15.11 -6.02
N ALA A 147 -1.62 15.71 -4.83
CA ALA A 147 -2.39 15.10 -3.75
C ALA A 147 -3.85 15.59 -3.82
N THR A 148 -4.63 14.99 -4.69
CA THR A 148 -6.02 15.38 -4.95
C THR A 148 -6.96 14.96 -3.80
N ALA A 149 -8.16 15.55 -3.76
CA ALA A 149 -9.21 15.18 -2.81
C ALA A 149 -10.06 13.99 -3.27
N THR A 150 -9.76 13.41 -4.41
CA THR A 150 -10.63 12.42 -5.07
C THR A 150 -9.95 11.06 -5.27
N LEU A 151 -8.62 11.00 -5.28
CA LEU A 151 -7.88 9.76 -5.56
C LEU A 151 -8.26 8.60 -4.61
N TRP A 152 -8.41 8.88 -3.31
CA TRP A 152 -8.81 7.86 -2.33
C TRP A 152 -10.18 7.23 -2.60
N ARG A 153 -11.05 7.88 -3.40
CA ARG A 153 -12.34 7.30 -3.82
C ARG A 153 -12.17 6.04 -4.67
N LEU A 154 -11.03 5.90 -5.34
CA LEU A 154 -10.66 4.68 -6.07
C LEU A 154 -10.56 3.45 -5.16
N PHE A 155 -10.37 3.65 -3.86
CA PHE A 155 -10.27 2.58 -2.87
C PHE A 155 -11.59 2.31 -2.16
N THR A 156 -12.54 3.25 -2.17
CA THR A 156 -13.75 3.20 -1.34
C THR A 156 -15.03 2.88 -2.12
N ASP A 157 -15.06 3.13 -3.43
CA ASP A 157 -16.24 2.85 -4.27
C ASP A 157 -16.08 1.52 -5.01
N ARG A 158 -15.98 0.41 -4.23
CA ARG A 158 -15.64 -0.91 -4.77
C ARG A 158 -16.72 -1.98 -4.58
N TRP A 159 -17.51 -1.89 -3.52
CA TRP A 159 -18.58 -2.85 -3.29
C TRP A 159 -19.54 -3.03 -4.49
N PRO A 160 -20.00 -1.96 -5.17
CA PRO A 160 -20.85 -2.10 -6.34
C PRO A 160 -20.20 -2.82 -7.53
N LYS A 161 -18.86 -2.96 -7.50
CA LYS A 161 -18.06 -3.63 -8.54
C LYS A 161 -17.63 -5.04 -8.15
N ALA A 162 -17.92 -5.46 -6.92
CA ALA A 162 -17.60 -6.79 -6.44
C ALA A 162 -18.65 -7.79 -6.93
N ASP A 163 -18.18 -8.88 -7.53
CA ASP A 163 -19.01 -10.03 -7.85
C ASP A 163 -19.10 -10.94 -6.60
N LEU A 164 -20.22 -10.84 -5.89
CA LEU A 164 -20.41 -11.57 -4.63
C LEU A 164 -20.34 -13.09 -4.80
N SER A 165 -20.80 -13.61 -5.92
CA SER A 165 -20.70 -15.04 -6.21
C SER A 165 -19.24 -15.49 -6.39
N ARG A 166 -18.39 -14.65 -7.00
CA ARG A 166 -16.95 -14.93 -7.06
C ARG A 166 -16.26 -14.80 -5.70
N VAL A 167 -16.69 -13.86 -4.87
CA VAL A 167 -16.19 -13.76 -3.49
C VAL A 167 -16.52 -15.01 -2.70
N ALA A 168 -17.78 -15.49 -2.77
CA ALA A 168 -18.21 -16.69 -2.08
C ALA A 168 -17.41 -17.92 -2.51
N ARG A 169 -17.20 -18.10 -3.81
CA ARG A 169 -16.38 -19.22 -4.35
C ARG A 169 -14.94 -19.25 -3.84
N LEU A 170 -14.42 -18.18 -3.26
CA LEU A 170 -13.11 -18.24 -2.57
C LEU A 170 -13.16 -19.13 -1.32
N ALA A 171 -14.33 -19.31 -0.71
CA ALA A 171 -14.54 -20.07 0.52
C ALA A 171 -14.73 -21.58 0.27
N ARG A 172 -13.94 -22.17 -0.55
CA ARG A 172 -13.92 -23.58 -0.98
C ARG A 172 -14.72 -24.55 -0.10
N GLY A 173 -15.89 -25.00 -0.59
CA GLY A 173 -16.78 -25.90 0.15
C GLY A 173 -17.66 -25.21 1.22
N ARG A 174 -17.65 -23.87 1.30
CA ARG A 174 -18.52 -23.06 2.15
C ARG A 174 -19.15 -21.91 1.36
N ASP A 175 -19.34 -22.09 0.08
CA ASP A 175 -19.80 -21.06 -0.85
C ASP A 175 -21.20 -20.56 -0.49
N ASP A 176 -22.11 -21.46 -0.11
CA ASP A 176 -23.48 -21.11 0.28
C ASP A 176 -23.49 -20.29 1.57
N GLU A 177 -22.73 -20.70 2.59
CA GLU A 177 -22.57 -19.93 3.83
C GLU A 177 -22.02 -18.52 3.56
N ALA A 178 -21.05 -18.44 2.64
CA ALA A 178 -20.46 -17.17 2.26
C ALA A 178 -21.48 -16.27 1.53
N LEU A 179 -22.32 -16.83 0.65
CA LEU A 179 -23.37 -16.09 -0.05
C LEU A 179 -24.44 -15.59 0.93
N GLU A 180 -24.95 -16.46 1.80
CA GLU A 180 -25.93 -16.09 2.83
C GLU A 180 -25.41 -14.94 3.70
N TRP A 181 -24.15 -15.04 4.15
CA TRP A 181 -23.53 -13.98 4.93
C TRP A 181 -23.41 -12.67 4.13
N LEU A 182 -22.98 -12.75 2.88
CA LEU A 182 -22.82 -11.57 2.01
C LEU A 182 -24.17 -10.90 1.73
N ASP A 183 -25.25 -11.65 1.54
CA ASP A 183 -26.60 -11.11 1.30
C ASP A 183 -27.07 -10.28 2.52
N VAL A 184 -26.77 -10.73 3.73
CA VAL A 184 -27.08 -9.98 4.96
C VAL A 184 -26.19 -8.74 5.11
N ALA A 185 -24.89 -8.85 4.84
CA ALA A 185 -23.90 -7.81 5.13
C ALA A 185 -23.82 -6.74 4.02
N TYR A 186 -24.01 -7.11 2.76
CA TYR A 186 -23.78 -6.26 1.59
C TYR A 186 -24.58 -4.96 1.61
N PRO A 187 -25.91 -4.92 1.95
CA PRO A 187 -26.66 -3.67 1.96
C PRO A 187 -26.05 -2.59 2.85
N GLN A 188 -25.47 -2.99 3.99
CA GLN A 188 -24.81 -2.06 4.91
C GLN A 188 -23.39 -1.69 4.44
N LEU A 189 -22.60 -2.67 4.00
CA LEU A 189 -21.21 -2.47 3.61
C LEU A 189 -21.06 -1.61 2.35
N ARG A 190 -21.95 -1.78 1.36
CA ARG A 190 -21.92 -1.01 0.11
C ARG A 190 -22.11 0.50 0.31
N GLU A 191 -22.84 0.90 1.35
CA GLU A 191 -23.11 2.30 1.65
C GLU A 191 -21.90 3.02 2.28
N ALA A 192 -20.88 2.28 2.72
CA ALA A 192 -19.75 2.84 3.45
C ALA A 192 -18.96 3.87 2.61
N GLY A 193 -18.61 3.55 1.37
CA GLY A 193 -17.90 4.45 0.47
C GLY A 193 -18.64 5.76 0.23
N PRO A 194 -19.91 5.74 -0.26
CA PRO A 194 -20.73 6.93 -0.43
C PRO A 194 -20.87 7.77 0.84
N ARG A 195 -21.07 7.14 2.00
CA ARG A 195 -21.16 7.85 3.29
C ARG A 195 -19.84 8.50 3.68
N LEU A 196 -18.72 7.82 3.49
CA LEU A 196 -17.38 8.36 3.77
C LEU A 196 -17.07 9.58 2.87
N VAL A 197 -17.47 9.53 1.59
CA VAL A 197 -17.30 10.65 0.65
C VAL A 197 -18.08 11.89 1.09
N ARG A 198 -19.29 11.71 1.63
CA ARG A 198 -20.14 12.81 2.11
C ARG A 198 -19.76 13.31 3.50
N ALA A 199 -18.91 12.59 4.22
CA ALA A 199 -18.54 12.96 5.58
C ALA A 199 -17.75 14.28 5.60
N ARG A 200 -18.13 15.16 6.52
CA ARG A 200 -17.40 16.38 6.83
C ARG A 200 -16.38 16.08 7.92
N THR A 201 -15.11 16.08 7.58
CA THR A 201 -14.01 15.86 8.52
C THR A 201 -12.82 16.71 8.15
N ARG A 202 -11.95 16.95 9.13
CA ARG A 202 -10.67 17.59 8.90
C ARG A 202 -9.74 16.60 8.20
N ARG A 203 -9.40 16.89 6.95
CA ARG A 203 -8.59 16.02 6.08
C ARG A 203 -7.11 16.16 6.35
N THR A 204 -6.35 15.15 5.98
CA THR A 204 -4.89 15.13 6.03
C THR A 204 -4.31 14.53 4.75
N LEU A 205 -2.98 14.59 4.60
CA LEU A 205 -2.28 13.81 3.59
C LEU A 205 -2.37 12.33 3.96
N LEU A 206 -2.71 11.49 2.99
CA LEU A 206 -2.81 10.04 3.10
C LEU A 206 -1.73 9.38 2.23
N HIS A 207 -1.28 8.20 2.63
CA HIS A 207 -0.39 7.33 1.85
C HIS A 207 -1.15 6.23 1.08
N LEU A 208 -2.13 5.59 1.71
CA LEU A 208 -3.05 4.55 1.23
C LEU A 208 -2.42 3.19 0.86
N ASP A 209 -1.11 3.04 0.79
CA ASP A 209 -0.45 1.78 0.46
C ASP A 209 0.55 1.34 1.54
N THR A 210 0.09 1.30 2.78
CA THR A 210 0.87 1.01 3.99
C THR A 210 1.01 -0.49 4.25
N ARG A 211 1.62 -1.21 3.32
CA ARG A 211 2.04 -2.60 3.50
C ARG A 211 3.51 -2.66 3.92
N SER A 212 3.93 -3.80 4.49
CA SER A 212 5.31 -4.00 4.98
C SER A 212 6.39 -3.83 3.91
N ASP A 213 6.06 -4.10 2.64
CA ASP A 213 6.98 -3.90 1.51
C ASP A 213 7.21 -2.40 1.19
N ASN A 214 6.29 -1.52 1.62
CA ASN A 214 6.34 -0.08 1.38
C ASN A 214 6.77 0.75 2.60
N LEU A 215 7.35 0.12 3.63
CA LEU A 215 7.73 0.86 4.84
C LEU A 215 8.92 0.25 5.61
N ARG A 216 9.48 1.04 6.52
CA ARG A 216 10.41 0.63 7.59
C ARG A 216 9.95 1.26 8.89
N VAL A 217 10.14 0.56 10.03
CA VAL A 217 9.58 0.95 11.33
C VAL A 217 10.65 1.05 12.42
N ARG A 218 11.68 0.22 12.43
CA ARG A 218 12.61 0.06 13.59
C ARG A 218 13.32 1.33 14.00
N ARG A 219 13.65 2.21 13.04
CA ARG A 219 14.35 3.49 13.27
C ARG A 219 13.46 4.72 13.11
N GLY A 220 12.15 4.56 13.25
CA GLY A 220 11.11 5.52 12.90
C GLY A 220 10.42 5.12 11.61
N LEU A 221 9.15 5.45 11.49
CA LEU A 221 8.34 5.11 10.31
C LEU A 221 8.87 5.87 9.09
N ARG A 222 9.23 5.10 8.07
CA ARG A 222 9.61 5.61 6.75
C ARG A 222 8.73 4.92 5.71
N LEU A 223 8.05 5.71 4.89
CA LEU A 223 7.10 5.28 3.87
C LEU A 223 7.68 5.56 2.49
N PHE A 224 7.54 4.63 1.56
CA PHE A 224 7.91 4.78 0.16
C PHE A 224 6.81 4.23 -0.73
N ASP A 225 6.91 4.44 -2.04
CA ASP A 225 5.82 4.18 -3.00
C ASP A 225 4.62 5.15 -2.82
N TRP A 226 4.90 6.45 -2.97
CA TRP A 226 3.93 7.54 -2.77
C TRP A 226 2.94 7.73 -3.93
N ASN A 227 2.71 6.70 -4.74
CA ASN A 227 1.84 6.76 -5.92
C ASN A 227 0.39 7.15 -5.61
N PHE A 228 -0.09 6.83 -4.41
CA PHE A 228 -1.47 7.07 -3.99
C PHE A 228 -1.61 8.25 -3.02
N ALA A 229 -0.56 9.07 -2.89
CA ALA A 229 -0.61 10.25 -2.05
C ALA A 229 -1.82 11.14 -2.40
N CYS A 230 -2.69 11.40 -1.44
CA CYS A 230 -3.89 12.19 -1.63
C CYS A 230 -4.36 12.85 -0.33
N VAL A 231 -5.38 13.72 -0.41
CA VAL A 231 -5.94 14.39 0.76
C VAL A 231 -7.32 13.81 1.09
N GLY A 232 -7.44 13.20 2.27
CA GLY A 232 -8.66 12.52 2.69
C GLY A 232 -8.82 12.38 4.20
N PRO A 233 -9.83 11.60 4.63
CA PRO A 233 -10.04 11.28 6.04
C PRO A 233 -8.94 10.32 6.55
N ARG A 234 -8.26 10.68 7.64
CA ARG A 234 -7.18 9.85 8.23
C ARG A 234 -7.64 8.45 8.63
N GLU A 235 -8.91 8.31 8.95
CA GLU A 235 -9.52 7.04 9.32
C GLU A 235 -9.38 5.99 8.19
N LEU A 236 -9.39 6.42 6.93
CA LEU A 236 -9.19 5.54 5.78
C LEU A 236 -7.76 4.97 5.75
N ASP A 237 -6.78 5.82 5.99
CA ASP A 237 -5.38 5.43 5.99
C ASP A 237 -5.04 4.54 7.21
N VAL A 238 -5.63 4.86 8.37
CA VAL A 238 -5.53 4.05 9.59
C VAL A 238 -6.17 2.67 9.37
N ALA A 239 -7.37 2.61 8.76
CA ALA A 239 -8.03 1.35 8.46
C ALA A 239 -7.21 0.48 7.50
N ALA A 240 -6.66 1.08 6.44
CA ALA A 240 -5.81 0.39 5.47
C ALA A 240 -4.54 -0.18 6.12
N PHE A 241 -3.89 0.57 7.01
CA PHE A 241 -2.67 0.10 7.67
C PHE A 241 -2.95 -0.96 8.74
N ALA A 242 -3.89 -0.71 9.65
CA ALA A 242 -4.20 -1.62 10.74
C ALA A 242 -4.58 -3.02 10.24
N GLN A 243 -5.47 -3.10 9.24
CA GLN A 243 -5.87 -4.39 8.66
C GLN A 243 -4.71 -5.06 7.89
N SER A 244 -3.80 -4.28 7.26
CA SER A 244 -2.64 -4.82 6.56
C SER A 244 -1.67 -5.52 7.52
N ILE A 245 -1.42 -4.95 8.69
CA ILE A 245 -0.62 -5.57 9.75
C ILE A 245 -1.19 -6.94 10.11
N THR A 246 -2.51 -7.04 10.32
CA THR A 246 -3.17 -8.30 10.65
C THR A 246 -3.12 -9.30 9.49
N ALA A 247 -3.30 -8.84 8.26
CA ALA A 247 -3.19 -9.68 7.05
C ALA A 247 -1.78 -10.26 6.86
N GLU A 248 -0.76 -9.65 7.45
CA GLU A 248 0.64 -10.09 7.45
C GLU A 248 1.01 -10.91 8.71
N GLY A 249 0.03 -11.39 9.47
CA GLY A 249 0.22 -12.21 10.66
C GLY A 249 0.54 -11.41 11.93
N GLY A 250 0.32 -10.11 11.90
CA GLY A 250 0.48 -9.25 13.08
C GLY A 250 -0.73 -9.26 14.01
N PRO A 251 -0.69 -8.44 15.09
CA PRO A 251 -1.78 -8.32 16.05
C PRO A 251 -3.10 -7.84 15.41
N ALA A 252 -4.20 -8.00 16.15
CA ALA A 252 -5.52 -7.50 15.76
C ALA A 252 -5.49 -5.98 15.48
N PRO A 253 -6.29 -5.49 14.50
CA PRO A 253 -6.25 -4.10 14.05
C PRO A 253 -6.50 -3.09 15.17
N GLU A 254 -7.29 -3.48 16.17
CA GLU A 254 -7.62 -2.68 17.35
C GLU A 254 -6.37 -2.21 18.10
N ARG A 255 -5.31 -3.04 18.14
CA ARG A 255 -4.03 -2.67 18.80
C ARG A 255 -3.33 -1.49 18.13
N PHE A 256 -3.42 -1.40 16.81
CA PHE A 256 -2.89 -0.25 16.09
C PHE A 256 -3.74 0.99 16.35
N VAL A 257 -5.07 0.85 16.32
CA VAL A 257 -6.03 1.94 16.56
C VAL A 257 -5.89 2.52 17.98
N GLU A 258 -5.80 1.66 19.00
CA GLU A 258 -5.56 2.04 20.39
C GLU A 258 -4.29 2.89 20.52
N ALA A 259 -3.18 2.37 20.00
CA ALA A 259 -1.90 3.07 20.02
C ALA A 259 -1.92 4.40 19.22
N TYR A 260 -2.60 4.43 18.08
CA TYR A 260 -2.76 5.65 17.29
C TYR A 260 -3.51 6.72 18.08
N ARG A 261 -4.59 6.34 18.78
CA ARG A 261 -5.42 7.23 19.61
C ARG A 261 -4.69 7.84 20.79
N GLU A 262 -3.62 7.22 21.28
CA GLU A 262 -2.74 7.84 22.28
C GLU A 262 -2.12 9.16 21.80
N ARG A 263 -2.11 9.41 20.50
CA ARG A 263 -1.45 10.55 19.85
C ARG A 263 -2.40 11.44 19.04
N LEU A 264 -3.42 10.88 18.40
CA LEU A 264 -4.35 11.61 17.55
C LEU A 264 -5.69 10.90 17.52
N ASP A 265 -6.76 11.64 17.81
CA ASP A 265 -8.12 11.10 17.84
C ASP A 265 -8.60 10.57 16.48
N LEU A 266 -9.49 9.59 16.54
CA LEU A 266 -10.20 9.03 15.40
C LEU A 266 -11.71 9.07 15.68
N ASP A 267 -12.47 9.39 14.65
CA ASP A 267 -13.92 9.25 14.65
C ASP A 267 -14.30 7.78 14.40
N ASP A 268 -14.98 7.16 15.37
CA ASP A 268 -15.38 5.75 15.32
C ASP A 268 -16.31 5.45 14.14
N ARG A 269 -17.22 6.38 13.83
CA ARG A 269 -18.12 6.24 12.69
C ARG A 269 -17.34 6.27 11.38
N LEU A 270 -16.37 7.18 11.25
CA LEU A 270 -15.54 7.25 10.04
C LEU A 270 -14.60 6.06 9.92
N LEU A 271 -14.03 5.57 11.02
CA LEU A 271 -13.21 4.36 11.02
C LEU A 271 -14.02 3.13 10.57
N ARG A 272 -15.24 2.98 11.06
CA ARG A 272 -16.18 1.94 10.63
C ARG A 272 -16.47 2.02 9.13
N LEU A 273 -16.79 3.20 8.62
CA LEU A 273 -17.01 3.41 7.20
C LEU A 273 -15.75 3.11 6.39
N ALA A 274 -14.58 3.52 6.87
CA ALA A 274 -13.31 3.33 6.21
C ALA A 274 -12.97 1.85 6.02
N ILE A 275 -13.05 1.05 7.09
CA ILE A 275 -12.74 -0.39 6.97
C ILE A 275 -13.77 -1.14 6.14
N SER A 276 -15.05 -0.77 6.24
CA SER A 276 -16.10 -1.33 5.39
C SER A 276 -15.84 -1.05 3.90
N ALA A 277 -15.38 0.14 3.56
CA ALA A 277 -15.01 0.50 2.19
C ALA A 277 -13.75 -0.24 1.71
N ILE A 278 -12.73 -0.38 2.56
CA ILE A 278 -11.50 -1.16 2.27
C ILE A 278 -11.82 -2.64 2.05
N ALA A 279 -12.75 -3.22 2.83
CA ALA A 279 -13.22 -4.59 2.60
C ALA A 279 -13.81 -4.76 1.19
N GLY A 280 -14.53 -3.75 0.68
CA GLY A 280 -15.05 -3.74 -0.68
C GLY A 280 -13.95 -3.73 -1.76
N LEU A 281 -12.83 -3.05 -1.52
CA LEU A 281 -11.67 -3.11 -2.41
C LEU A 281 -11.17 -4.55 -2.58
N PHE A 282 -11.01 -5.24 -1.47
CA PHE A 282 -10.50 -6.61 -1.51
C PHE A 282 -11.57 -7.62 -1.92
N ALA A 283 -12.84 -7.40 -1.65
CA ALA A 283 -13.95 -8.17 -2.20
C ALA A 283 -13.97 -8.12 -3.73
N GLN A 284 -13.71 -6.96 -4.32
CA GLN A 284 -13.57 -6.85 -5.78
C GLN A 284 -12.29 -7.53 -6.30
N ARG A 285 -11.14 -7.34 -5.63
CA ARG A 285 -9.83 -7.71 -6.19
C ARG A 285 -9.39 -9.14 -5.93
N ALA A 286 -9.74 -9.71 -4.78
CA ALA A 286 -9.28 -11.03 -4.36
C ALA A 286 -9.73 -12.18 -5.28
N PRO A 287 -10.96 -12.17 -5.86
CA PRO A 287 -11.41 -13.22 -6.74
C PRO A 287 -11.01 -13.04 -8.21
N GLU A 288 -10.33 -11.95 -8.57
CA GLU A 288 -9.87 -11.73 -9.95
C GLU A 288 -8.81 -12.78 -10.34
N PRO A 289 -8.68 -13.11 -11.65
CA PRO A 289 -7.68 -14.05 -12.12
C PRO A 289 -6.24 -13.56 -11.82
N PRO A 290 -5.27 -14.48 -11.73
CA PRO A 290 -3.86 -14.13 -11.59
C PRO A 290 -3.38 -13.17 -12.69
N ILE A 291 -2.45 -12.28 -12.33
CA ILE A 291 -1.84 -11.37 -13.29
C ILE A 291 -0.46 -11.94 -13.67
N PRO A 292 -0.18 -12.14 -14.97
CA PRO A 292 1.13 -12.59 -15.43
C PRO A 292 2.25 -11.71 -14.87
N GLY A 293 3.31 -12.32 -14.35
CA GLY A 293 4.45 -11.63 -13.74
C GLY A 293 4.23 -11.15 -12.29
N LEU A 294 3.04 -11.32 -11.70
CA LEU A 294 2.69 -10.96 -10.32
C LEU A 294 2.11 -12.15 -9.53
N PRO A 295 2.85 -13.23 -9.34
CA PRO A 295 2.31 -14.51 -8.86
C PRO A 295 1.71 -14.43 -7.43
N ARG A 296 2.20 -13.52 -6.59
CA ARG A 296 1.77 -13.40 -5.19
C ARG A 296 0.62 -12.40 -4.97
N LEU A 297 0.23 -11.63 -5.99
CA LEU A 297 -0.73 -10.54 -5.80
C LEU A 297 -2.08 -11.03 -5.25
N ARG A 298 -2.64 -12.09 -5.83
CA ARG A 298 -3.98 -12.58 -5.41
C ARG A 298 -3.96 -13.22 -4.02
N SER A 299 -2.91 -13.94 -3.68
CA SER A 299 -2.69 -14.47 -2.32
C SER A 299 -2.73 -13.34 -1.28
N ILE A 300 -2.01 -12.26 -1.52
CA ILE A 300 -2.01 -11.11 -0.62
C ILE A 300 -3.39 -10.45 -0.55
N GLN A 301 -4.07 -10.27 -1.68
CA GLN A 301 -5.41 -9.68 -1.70
C GLN A 301 -6.45 -10.54 -0.95
N ARG A 302 -6.33 -11.88 -0.98
CA ARG A 302 -7.17 -12.77 -0.19
C ARG A 302 -6.90 -12.65 1.31
N ARG A 303 -5.64 -12.55 1.73
CA ARG A 303 -5.30 -12.25 3.14
C ARG A 303 -5.86 -10.90 3.60
N GLN A 304 -5.75 -9.89 2.75
CA GLN A 304 -6.31 -8.56 3.01
C GLN A 304 -7.85 -8.60 3.10
N LEU A 305 -8.51 -9.40 2.25
CA LEU A 305 -9.96 -9.63 2.33
C LEU A 305 -10.36 -10.23 3.68
N ARG A 306 -9.68 -11.31 4.09
CA ARG A 306 -9.96 -11.95 5.39
C ARG A 306 -9.86 -10.96 6.54
N SER A 307 -8.74 -10.22 6.61
CA SER A 307 -8.50 -9.26 7.67
C SER A 307 -9.51 -8.11 7.67
N SER A 308 -9.71 -7.48 6.50
CA SER A 308 -10.58 -6.30 6.40
C SER A 308 -12.05 -6.63 6.61
N LEU A 309 -12.54 -7.74 6.04
CA LEU A 309 -13.95 -8.11 6.16
C LEU A 309 -14.31 -8.60 7.56
N ALA A 310 -13.43 -9.39 8.19
CA ALA A 310 -13.63 -9.80 9.59
C ALA A 310 -13.66 -8.59 10.54
N TRP A 311 -12.79 -7.61 10.32
CA TRP A 311 -12.80 -6.40 11.14
C TRP A 311 -14.01 -5.51 10.84
N ALA A 312 -14.38 -5.35 9.56
CA ALA A 312 -15.60 -4.63 9.17
C ALA A 312 -16.84 -5.27 9.80
N ALA A 313 -16.94 -6.60 9.82
CA ALA A 313 -18.05 -7.31 10.45
C ALA A 313 -18.18 -6.94 11.93
N ARG A 314 -17.07 -7.03 12.70
CA ARG A 314 -17.07 -6.67 14.13
C ARG A 314 -17.51 -5.22 14.38
N LEU A 315 -16.98 -4.28 13.62
CA LEU A 315 -17.30 -2.85 13.81
C LEU A 315 -18.72 -2.47 13.35
N ASN A 316 -19.38 -3.30 12.57
CA ASN A 316 -20.73 -3.07 12.08
C ASN A 316 -21.80 -3.96 12.77
N ASP A 317 -21.42 -4.69 13.82
CA ASP A 317 -22.31 -5.63 14.55
C ASP A 317 -22.94 -6.68 13.61
N LEU A 318 -22.19 -7.08 12.56
CA LEU A 318 -22.58 -8.14 11.63
C LEU A 318 -22.22 -9.51 12.20
N PRO A 319 -22.88 -10.58 11.76
CA PRO A 319 -22.50 -11.94 12.13
C PRO A 319 -21.01 -12.20 11.82
N GLU A 320 -20.37 -13.07 12.59
CA GLU A 320 -18.99 -13.46 12.32
C GLU A 320 -18.87 -14.16 10.96
N PRO A 321 -18.01 -13.70 10.03
CA PRO A 321 -17.87 -14.32 8.73
C PRO A 321 -16.97 -15.57 8.79
N ARG A 322 -17.45 -16.65 9.41
CA ARG A 322 -16.67 -17.89 9.66
C ARG A 322 -16.16 -18.55 8.39
N TRP A 323 -16.86 -18.36 7.29
CA TRP A 323 -16.45 -18.86 5.96
C TRP A 323 -15.10 -18.33 5.49
N LEU A 324 -14.65 -17.16 6.02
CA LEU A 324 -13.35 -16.59 5.67
C LEU A 324 -12.17 -17.50 6.01
N ALA A 325 -12.32 -18.40 6.98
CA ALA A 325 -11.29 -19.38 7.32
C ALA A 325 -11.01 -20.38 6.18
N ALA A 326 -11.98 -20.59 5.28
CA ALA A 326 -11.83 -21.46 4.11
C ALA A 326 -11.24 -20.74 2.88
N VAL A 327 -11.08 -19.41 2.91
CA VAL A 327 -10.44 -18.64 1.84
C VAL A 327 -8.93 -18.91 1.86
N PRO A 328 -8.34 -19.52 0.83
CA PRO A 328 -6.91 -19.83 0.79
C PRO A 328 -6.03 -18.58 0.68
N ASP A 329 -4.76 -18.74 0.96
CA ASP A 329 -3.72 -17.76 0.63
C ASP A 329 -3.47 -17.66 -0.88
#